data_b28ac73c252a5931d9871315f2becfa3
#
_entry.id   b28ac73c252a5931d9871315f2becfa3
#
_cell.length_a   1.000
_cell.length_b   1.000
_cell.length_c   1.000
_cell.angle_alpha   90.00
_cell.angle_beta   90.00
_cell.angle_gamma   90.00
#
_symmetry.space_group_name_H-M   'P 1'
#
loop_
_entity.id
_entity.type
_entity.pdbx_description
1 polymer ?
#
loop_
_entity_poly.entity_id
_entity_poly.type
_entity_poly.pdbx_seq_one_letter_code
_entity_poly.pdbx_strand_id
1 'polypeptide(L)'
;MFSTYMIADDMDMASVLSPIIDKVIIAKNNSGAAYLVEWNFNGVGDLLVGQGYQIKTTEAVELEVSGAYAFPEDNAVDISAGWNMIGYLRTEPAAADAVLAEMNASGNLIIAKDYNGAAYLPEWNFNGIGDMVPGQGYQLKTSNADVLQYLSNDDSYRMSAIEVTGNNVSYFAKAQVTDNNMTVVIEDAAWDILPTEGSEVVAFDRDGNMVGSAIYSSPVTVVTVWGDDATTTSKDGMLVSESVSFKVWNNNEVSDFTVAKWIEGSSSYQVDGISIASTIETNNVITELNASERVLVKVINVLGQEVNLDDQPFKGTVLFNVYDDGSVEQFVR
;
A
#
# COMPACT_ATOMS: atom_id res chain seq x y z
N MET A 1 10.86 4.50 -5.75
CA MET A 1 12.29 4.59 -5.31
C MET A 1 13.15 3.85 -6.32
N PHE A 2 14.37 4.32 -6.56
CA PHE A 2 15.33 3.66 -7.47
C PHE A 2 16.68 3.48 -6.80
N SER A 3 17.49 2.64 -7.37
CA SER A 3 18.91 2.45 -7.04
C SER A 3 19.67 2.01 -8.27
N THR A 4 20.99 1.88 -8.16
CA THR A 4 21.83 1.29 -9.19
C THR A 4 22.79 0.29 -8.57
N TYR A 5 23.00 -0.82 -9.26
CA TYR A 5 24.07 -1.78 -9.04
C TYR A 5 25.21 -1.61 -10.06
N MET A 6 25.15 -0.52 -10.85
CA MET A 6 26.19 -0.14 -11.80
C MET A 6 26.90 1.13 -11.29
N ILE A 7 28.20 1.16 -11.44
CA ILE A 7 29.07 2.31 -11.14
C ILE A 7 29.37 2.96 -12.49
N ALA A 8 28.65 4.05 -12.78
CA ALA A 8 28.87 4.84 -13.98
C ALA A 8 30.21 5.59 -13.92
N ASP A 9 30.73 6.03 -15.08
CA ASP A 9 31.93 6.86 -15.15
C ASP A 9 31.74 8.20 -14.43
N ASP A 10 30.54 8.71 -14.39
CA ASP A 10 30.12 9.89 -13.65
C ASP A 10 28.86 9.53 -12.83
N MET A 11 28.99 9.53 -11.51
CA MET A 11 27.93 9.18 -10.57
C MET A 11 27.14 10.39 -10.09
N ASP A 12 27.44 11.62 -10.58
CA ASP A 12 26.63 12.80 -10.25
C ASP A 12 25.16 12.57 -10.62
N MET A 13 24.24 12.87 -9.68
CA MET A 13 22.81 12.64 -9.85
C MET A 13 22.26 13.27 -11.15
N ALA A 14 22.72 14.47 -11.50
CA ALA A 14 22.26 15.14 -12.72
C ALA A 14 22.79 14.43 -13.97
N SER A 15 24.01 13.89 -13.94
CA SER A 15 24.60 13.12 -15.04
C SER A 15 23.87 11.80 -15.22
N VAL A 16 23.64 11.06 -14.15
CA VAL A 16 22.92 9.77 -14.20
C VAL A 16 21.46 9.93 -14.66
N LEU A 17 20.78 10.97 -14.21
CA LEU A 17 19.38 11.23 -14.60
C LEU A 17 19.25 11.98 -15.92
N SER A 18 20.36 12.39 -16.58
CA SER A 18 20.33 13.17 -17.81
C SER A 18 19.48 12.56 -18.94
N PRO A 19 19.44 11.20 -19.14
CA PRO A 19 18.62 10.60 -20.20
C PRO A 19 17.10 10.79 -20.04
N ILE A 20 16.65 11.04 -18.79
CA ILE A 20 15.24 11.20 -18.44
C ILE A 20 14.92 12.55 -17.81
N ILE A 21 15.85 13.52 -17.90
CA ILE A 21 15.80 14.79 -17.15
C ILE A 21 14.53 15.59 -17.40
N ASP A 22 13.96 15.55 -18.59
CA ASP A 22 12.73 16.22 -18.99
C ASP A 22 11.48 15.66 -18.30
N LYS A 23 11.60 14.50 -17.66
CA LYS A 23 10.53 13.82 -16.93
C LYS A 23 10.72 13.88 -15.41
N VAL A 24 11.90 14.25 -14.94
CA VAL A 24 12.20 14.31 -13.49
C VAL A 24 11.67 15.60 -12.89
N ILE A 25 10.89 15.50 -11.83
CA ILE A 25 10.44 16.63 -11.02
C ILE A 25 11.45 16.87 -9.90
N ILE A 26 11.75 15.82 -9.12
CA ILE A 26 12.65 15.86 -7.97
C ILE A 26 13.22 14.47 -7.71
N ALA A 27 14.47 14.41 -7.23
CA ALA A 27 15.03 13.23 -6.59
C ALA A 27 15.59 13.59 -5.21
N LYS A 28 15.54 12.65 -4.25
CA LYS A 28 15.97 12.84 -2.85
C LYS A 28 16.76 11.64 -2.37
N ASN A 29 17.73 11.89 -1.50
CA ASN A 29 18.44 10.84 -0.76
C ASN A 29 17.86 10.67 0.66
N ASN A 30 18.41 9.71 1.41
CA ASN A 30 17.98 9.39 2.79
C ASN A 30 18.13 10.57 3.77
N SER A 31 19.06 11.50 3.55
CA SER A 31 19.25 12.66 4.42
C SER A 31 18.32 13.84 4.09
N GLY A 32 17.46 13.69 3.06
CA GLY A 32 16.57 14.74 2.58
C GLY A 32 17.24 15.73 1.63
N ALA A 33 18.49 15.52 1.24
CA ALA A 33 19.11 16.33 0.19
C ALA A 33 18.40 16.05 -1.14
N ALA A 34 18.16 17.11 -1.93
CA ALA A 34 17.34 17.05 -3.12
C ALA A 34 18.10 17.47 -4.38
N TYR A 35 17.74 16.82 -5.49
CA TYR A 35 18.02 17.29 -6.84
C TYR A 35 16.74 17.90 -7.41
N LEU A 36 16.78 19.20 -7.68
CA LEU A 36 15.67 20.01 -8.16
C LEU A 36 15.98 20.45 -9.59
N VAL A 37 15.36 19.76 -10.56
CA VAL A 37 15.65 19.96 -11.98
C VAL A 37 15.29 21.35 -12.46
N GLU A 38 14.12 21.88 -12.05
CA GLU A 38 13.64 23.21 -12.43
C GLU A 38 14.65 24.32 -12.07
N TRP A 39 15.37 24.17 -10.97
CA TRP A 39 16.34 25.15 -10.48
C TRP A 39 17.79 24.78 -10.78
N ASN A 40 18.01 23.70 -11.55
CA ASN A 40 19.34 23.16 -11.80
C ASN A 40 20.20 23.05 -10.53
N PHE A 41 19.56 22.60 -9.45
CA PHE A 41 20.18 22.46 -8.13
C PHE A 41 20.35 20.98 -7.78
N ASN A 42 21.62 20.55 -7.67
CA ASN A 42 21.96 19.21 -7.20
C ASN A 42 22.54 19.28 -5.78
N GLY A 43 21.66 19.11 -4.78
CA GLY A 43 22.08 18.98 -3.37
C GLY A 43 22.43 17.54 -2.97
N VAL A 44 22.10 16.54 -3.81
CA VAL A 44 22.42 15.13 -3.57
C VAL A 44 23.89 14.85 -3.86
N GLY A 45 24.43 15.43 -4.95
CA GLY A 45 25.77 15.12 -5.44
C GLY A 45 25.80 13.74 -6.14
N ASP A 46 26.82 12.95 -5.83
CA ASP A 46 27.02 11.63 -6.42
C ASP A 46 26.08 10.57 -5.81
N LEU A 47 25.61 9.66 -6.66
CA LEU A 47 24.95 8.44 -6.21
C LEU A 47 26.00 7.53 -5.56
N LEU A 48 25.61 6.93 -4.43
CA LEU A 48 26.44 5.99 -3.69
C LEU A 48 25.97 4.56 -3.90
N VAL A 49 26.93 3.66 -4.08
CA VAL A 49 26.65 2.22 -4.17
C VAL A 49 25.94 1.74 -2.90
N GLY A 50 24.88 0.97 -3.05
CA GLY A 50 24.09 0.46 -1.92
C GLY A 50 23.08 1.45 -1.33
N GLN A 51 23.03 2.70 -1.83
CA GLN A 51 21.98 3.65 -1.45
C GLN A 51 20.79 3.62 -2.40
N GLY A 52 19.60 3.80 -1.83
CA GLY A 52 18.35 4.05 -2.55
C GLY A 52 18.03 5.54 -2.59
N TYR A 53 17.22 5.91 -3.58
CA TYR A 53 16.79 7.29 -3.80
C TYR A 53 15.31 7.34 -4.12
N GLN A 54 14.63 8.35 -3.59
CA GLN A 54 13.29 8.68 -4.05
C GLN A 54 13.39 9.50 -5.33
N ILE A 55 12.48 9.25 -6.27
CA ILE A 55 12.34 10.03 -7.49
C ILE A 55 10.86 10.22 -7.81
N LYS A 56 10.50 11.44 -8.21
CA LYS A 56 9.20 11.75 -8.78
C LYS A 56 9.36 12.17 -10.22
N THR A 57 8.56 11.55 -11.08
CA THR A 57 8.55 11.81 -12.52
C THR A 57 7.15 12.22 -12.98
N THR A 58 7.06 12.91 -14.11
CA THR A 58 5.78 13.32 -14.72
C THR A 58 5.02 12.15 -15.35
N GLU A 59 5.72 11.09 -15.71
CA GLU A 59 5.19 9.87 -16.31
C GLU A 59 6.11 8.69 -16.02
N ALA A 60 5.69 7.47 -16.31
CA ALA A 60 6.55 6.29 -16.21
C ALA A 60 7.72 6.41 -17.19
N VAL A 61 8.94 6.18 -16.69
CA VAL A 61 10.19 6.27 -17.47
C VAL A 61 11.07 5.06 -17.17
N GLU A 62 11.94 4.76 -18.14
CA GLU A 62 13.00 3.76 -17.99
C GLU A 62 14.33 4.48 -17.89
N LEU A 63 15.12 4.19 -16.87
CA LEU A 63 16.46 4.70 -16.66
C LEU A 63 17.46 3.57 -16.85
N GLU A 64 18.30 3.70 -17.87
CA GLU A 64 19.43 2.79 -18.10
C GLU A 64 20.71 3.42 -17.54
N VAL A 65 21.39 2.67 -16.64
CA VAL A 65 22.69 3.08 -16.08
C VAL A 65 23.74 2.08 -16.55
N SER A 66 24.74 2.58 -17.29
CA SER A 66 25.85 1.78 -17.78
C SER A 66 27.13 2.06 -16.98
N GLY A 67 27.97 1.05 -16.77
CA GLY A 67 29.22 1.20 -16.03
C GLY A 67 29.81 -0.13 -15.57
N ALA A 68 30.66 -0.07 -14.56
CA ALA A 68 31.18 -1.26 -13.90
C ALA A 68 30.12 -1.84 -12.93
N TYR A 69 30.08 -3.16 -12.82
CA TYR A 69 29.18 -3.81 -11.88
C TYR A 69 29.67 -3.70 -10.45
N ALA A 70 28.80 -3.29 -9.53
CA ALA A 70 29.05 -3.31 -8.10
C ALA A 70 28.65 -4.67 -7.52
N PHE A 71 29.61 -5.56 -7.35
CA PHE A 71 29.35 -6.90 -6.81
C PHE A 71 28.75 -6.82 -5.41
N PRO A 72 27.59 -7.45 -5.15
CA PRO A 72 26.88 -7.32 -3.89
C PRO A 72 27.70 -7.84 -2.68
N GLU A 73 28.50 -8.89 -2.87
CA GLU A 73 29.36 -9.48 -1.85
C GLU A 73 30.52 -8.58 -1.43
N ASP A 74 30.93 -7.64 -2.30
CA ASP A 74 32.06 -6.71 -2.04
C ASP A 74 31.59 -5.35 -1.52
N ASN A 75 30.28 -5.10 -1.53
CA ASN A 75 29.70 -3.80 -1.20
C ASN A 75 28.69 -3.92 -0.05
N ALA A 76 29.20 -4.07 1.16
CA ALA A 76 28.40 -3.99 2.36
C ALA A 76 27.83 -2.58 2.54
N VAL A 77 26.58 -2.48 3.01
CA VAL A 77 25.88 -1.21 3.21
C VAL A 77 25.76 -0.91 4.69
N ASP A 78 26.37 0.19 5.14
CA ASP A 78 26.23 0.66 6.51
C ASP A 78 24.82 1.18 6.76
N ILE A 79 24.18 0.67 7.80
CA ILE A 79 22.83 1.02 8.22
C ILE A 79 22.89 1.77 9.55
N SER A 80 22.32 2.96 9.59
CA SER A 80 22.17 3.75 10.81
C SER A 80 20.93 3.33 11.59
N ALA A 81 20.91 3.57 12.91
CA ALA A 81 19.68 3.45 13.68
C ALA A 81 18.60 4.40 13.13
N GLY A 82 17.36 3.95 13.07
CA GLY A 82 16.26 4.68 12.45
C GLY A 82 16.07 4.35 10.98
N TRP A 83 15.54 5.30 10.21
CA TRP A 83 15.23 5.10 8.79
C TRP A 83 16.46 5.20 7.89
N ASN A 84 16.53 4.31 6.91
CA ASN A 84 17.55 4.25 5.86
C ASN A 84 16.88 4.02 4.51
N MET A 85 17.47 4.52 3.43
CA MET A 85 17.14 4.13 2.06
C MET A 85 18.29 3.33 1.49
N ILE A 86 18.02 2.09 1.13
CA ILE A 86 18.99 1.14 0.57
C ILE A 86 18.74 0.90 -0.92
N GLY A 87 19.80 0.65 -1.66
CA GLY A 87 19.76 0.19 -3.04
C GLY A 87 19.96 -1.32 -3.12
N TYR A 88 19.17 -2.00 -3.94
CA TYR A 88 19.33 -3.43 -4.16
C TYR A 88 20.44 -3.69 -5.17
N LEU A 89 21.50 -4.39 -4.76
CA LEU A 89 22.73 -4.56 -5.54
C LEU A 89 22.78 -5.84 -6.37
N ARG A 90 21.88 -6.80 -6.15
CA ARG A 90 21.84 -8.03 -6.95
C ARG A 90 21.20 -7.79 -8.31
N THR A 91 21.59 -8.62 -9.29
CA THR A 91 20.99 -8.65 -10.63
C THR A 91 19.80 -9.59 -10.74
N GLU A 92 19.61 -10.45 -9.73
CA GLU A 92 18.50 -11.41 -9.64
C GLU A 92 17.59 -11.04 -8.48
N PRO A 93 16.27 -11.12 -8.65
CA PRO A 93 15.33 -10.93 -7.56
C PRO A 93 15.54 -11.94 -6.43
N ALA A 94 15.26 -11.51 -5.21
CA ALA A 94 15.26 -12.43 -4.05
C ALA A 94 14.25 -11.95 -3.00
N ALA A 95 13.63 -12.91 -2.29
CA ALA A 95 12.65 -12.62 -1.26
C ALA A 95 13.21 -11.70 -0.18
N ALA A 96 12.45 -10.68 0.21
CA ALA A 96 12.90 -9.64 1.15
C ALA A 96 13.32 -10.25 2.50
N ASP A 97 12.60 -11.26 2.99
CA ASP A 97 12.94 -12.00 4.21
C ASP A 97 14.27 -12.75 4.11
N ALA A 98 14.62 -13.28 2.94
CA ALA A 98 15.91 -13.93 2.69
C ALA A 98 17.06 -12.91 2.60
N VAL A 99 16.85 -11.80 1.89
CA VAL A 99 17.84 -10.72 1.75
C VAL A 99 18.17 -10.07 3.10
N LEU A 100 17.15 -9.89 3.94
CA LEU A 100 17.27 -9.20 5.22
C LEU A 100 17.42 -10.16 6.42
N ALA A 101 17.65 -11.46 6.15
CA ALA A 101 17.68 -12.50 7.18
C ALA A 101 18.71 -12.26 8.30
N GLU A 102 19.92 -11.80 7.97
CA GLU A 102 20.96 -11.51 8.96
C GLU A 102 20.57 -10.34 9.86
N MET A 103 20.02 -9.27 9.29
CA MET A 103 19.52 -8.12 10.06
C MET A 103 18.32 -8.49 10.92
N ASN A 104 17.45 -9.39 10.46
CA ASN A 104 16.37 -9.93 11.27
C ASN A 104 16.92 -10.80 12.41
N ALA A 105 17.92 -11.65 12.15
CA ALA A 105 18.54 -12.50 13.16
C ALA A 105 19.27 -11.70 14.26
N SER A 106 19.80 -10.51 13.94
CA SER A 106 20.37 -9.59 14.94
C SER A 106 19.30 -8.92 15.81
N GLY A 107 18.01 -9.00 15.43
CA GLY A 107 16.89 -8.34 16.12
C GLY A 107 16.84 -6.82 15.92
N ASN A 108 17.61 -6.30 14.98
CA ASN A 108 17.68 -4.86 14.71
C ASN A 108 16.62 -4.37 13.72
N LEU A 109 16.17 -5.22 12.78
CA LEU A 109 15.23 -4.84 11.76
C LEU A 109 13.81 -4.71 12.32
N ILE A 110 13.23 -3.52 12.21
CA ILE A 110 11.85 -3.24 12.62
C ILE A 110 10.90 -3.45 11.43
N ILE A 111 11.20 -2.85 10.28
CA ILE A 111 10.39 -2.89 9.05
C ILE A 111 11.26 -2.59 7.84
N ALA A 112 10.92 -3.20 6.69
CA ALA A 112 11.35 -2.71 5.38
C ALA A 112 10.12 -2.38 4.53
N LYS A 113 10.24 -1.41 3.60
CA LYS A 113 9.14 -0.98 2.70
C LYS A 113 9.65 -0.79 1.28
N ASP A 114 8.82 -1.11 0.31
CA ASP A 114 9.01 -0.71 -1.08
C ASP A 114 8.36 0.67 -1.38
N TYR A 115 8.45 1.12 -2.61
CA TYR A 115 7.87 2.41 -3.05
C TYR A 115 6.33 2.39 -3.12
N ASN A 116 5.68 1.23 -3.14
CA ASN A 116 4.23 1.07 -3.08
C ASN A 116 3.71 0.99 -1.64
N GLY A 117 4.62 1.07 -0.65
CA GLY A 117 4.29 0.93 0.76
C GLY A 117 4.08 -0.50 1.21
N ALA A 118 4.31 -1.50 0.34
CA ALA A 118 4.33 -2.89 0.78
C ALA A 118 5.46 -3.10 1.78
N ALA A 119 5.18 -3.84 2.87
CA ALA A 119 6.07 -3.95 4.01
C ALA A 119 6.55 -5.39 4.26
N TYR A 120 7.80 -5.52 4.70
CA TYR A 120 8.30 -6.68 5.40
C TYR A 120 8.37 -6.38 6.89
N LEU A 121 7.66 -7.16 7.69
CA LEU A 121 7.55 -7.03 9.14
C LEU A 121 8.07 -8.31 9.80
N PRO A 122 9.34 -8.33 10.26
CA PRO A 122 9.96 -9.54 10.83
C PRO A 122 9.23 -10.10 12.04
N GLU A 123 8.71 -9.23 12.91
CA GLU A 123 8.02 -9.62 14.14
C GLU A 123 6.84 -10.56 13.87
N TRP A 124 6.13 -10.35 12.77
CA TRP A 124 4.97 -11.16 12.37
C TRP A 124 5.29 -12.16 11.25
N ASN A 125 6.58 -12.30 10.87
CA ASN A 125 7.00 -13.09 9.72
C ASN A 125 6.16 -12.76 8.45
N PHE A 126 5.80 -11.49 8.29
CA PHE A 126 4.98 -10.98 7.19
C PHE A 126 5.87 -10.37 6.11
N ASN A 127 5.85 -10.93 4.91
CA ASN A 127 6.54 -10.38 3.75
C ASN A 127 5.54 -9.91 2.67
N GLY A 128 5.09 -8.65 2.79
CA GLY A 128 4.24 -8.01 1.80
C GLY A 128 4.99 -7.45 0.60
N ILE A 129 6.31 -7.27 0.69
CA ILE A 129 7.16 -6.85 -0.44
C ILE A 129 7.25 -7.97 -1.48
N GLY A 130 7.30 -9.24 -1.02
CA GLY A 130 7.67 -10.36 -1.87
C GLY A 130 9.16 -10.33 -2.18
N ASP A 131 9.51 -10.26 -3.45
CA ASP A 131 10.90 -10.20 -3.90
C ASP A 131 11.39 -8.75 -4.00
N MET A 132 12.57 -8.50 -3.46
CA MET A 132 13.36 -7.32 -3.79
C MET A 132 13.94 -7.48 -5.20
N VAL A 133 13.88 -6.43 -6.02
CA VAL A 133 14.22 -6.52 -7.44
C VAL A 133 15.33 -5.54 -7.84
N PRO A 134 16.15 -5.87 -8.86
CA PRO A 134 17.21 -5.02 -9.36
C PRO A 134 16.73 -3.63 -9.76
N GLY A 135 17.52 -2.60 -9.47
CA GLY A 135 17.22 -1.21 -9.83
C GLY A 135 16.24 -0.51 -8.90
N GLN A 136 15.61 -1.21 -7.95
CA GLN A 136 14.75 -0.59 -6.96
C GLN A 136 15.50 -0.21 -5.69
N GLY A 137 15.03 0.87 -5.07
CA GLY A 137 15.39 1.28 -3.72
C GLY A 137 14.31 0.86 -2.72
N TYR A 138 14.72 0.65 -1.48
CA TYR A 138 13.85 0.26 -0.36
C TYR A 138 14.13 1.12 0.85
N GLN A 139 13.12 1.37 1.65
CA GLN A 139 13.29 1.95 2.98
C GLN A 139 13.37 0.83 4.01
N LEU A 140 14.23 0.99 5.01
CA LEU A 140 14.22 0.13 6.17
C LEU A 140 14.46 0.92 7.44
N LYS A 141 13.87 0.46 8.54
CA LYS A 141 14.03 1.04 9.88
C LYS A 141 14.66 0.01 10.80
N THR A 142 15.70 0.44 11.50
CA THR A 142 16.40 -0.39 12.47
C THR A 142 16.42 0.26 13.85
N SER A 143 16.49 -0.57 14.90
CA SER A 143 16.61 -0.11 16.28
C SER A 143 18.03 0.36 16.62
N ASN A 144 19.03 -0.24 16.00
CA ASN A 144 20.45 0.08 16.18
C ASN A 144 21.15 0.14 14.82
N ALA A 145 22.36 0.70 14.81
CA ALA A 145 23.23 0.63 13.64
C ALA A 145 23.56 -0.86 13.32
N ASP A 146 23.63 -1.18 12.04
CA ASP A 146 23.86 -2.53 11.53
C ASP A 146 24.61 -2.46 10.18
N VAL A 147 24.87 -3.59 9.58
CA VAL A 147 25.45 -3.70 8.23
C VAL A 147 24.62 -4.65 7.41
N LEU A 148 24.17 -4.21 6.25
CA LEU A 148 23.50 -5.08 5.28
C LEU A 148 24.55 -5.64 4.33
N GLN A 149 24.75 -6.97 4.39
CA GLN A 149 25.55 -7.71 3.46
C GLN A 149 24.65 -8.45 2.49
N TYR A 150 24.70 -8.07 1.21
CA TYR A 150 24.00 -8.82 0.19
C TYR A 150 24.73 -10.13 -0.14
N LEU A 151 23.93 -11.13 -0.45
CA LEU A 151 24.42 -12.38 -0.97
C LEU A 151 24.86 -12.23 -2.42
N SER A 152 25.82 -13.06 -2.85
CA SER A 152 26.25 -13.06 -4.26
C SER A 152 25.10 -13.45 -5.20
N ASN A 153 25.20 -13.10 -6.48
CA ASN A 153 24.20 -13.51 -7.47
C ASN A 153 24.15 -15.02 -7.71
N ASP A 154 25.27 -15.71 -7.43
CA ASP A 154 25.39 -17.17 -7.61
C ASP A 154 24.63 -17.94 -6.53
N ASP A 155 24.33 -17.30 -5.40
CA ASP A 155 23.55 -17.91 -4.33
C ASP A 155 22.04 -17.87 -4.69
N SER A 156 21.50 -19.03 -5.03
CA SER A 156 20.09 -19.19 -5.34
C SER A 156 19.27 -19.28 -4.04
N TYR A 157 18.75 -18.13 -3.59
CA TYR A 157 17.75 -18.10 -2.53
C TYR A 157 16.35 -18.19 -3.13
N ARG A 158 15.79 -19.38 -3.13
CA ARG A 158 14.36 -19.61 -3.30
C ARG A 158 13.80 -20.10 -1.97
N MET A 159 13.46 -19.20 -1.09
CA MET A 159 12.42 -19.48 -0.11
C MET A 159 11.07 -19.32 -0.81
N SER A 160 10.15 -20.24 -0.51
CA SER A 160 8.80 -20.18 -1.06
C SER A 160 8.16 -18.86 -0.65
N ALA A 161 8.06 -17.92 -1.58
CA ALA A 161 7.21 -16.76 -1.40
C ALA A 161 5.81 -17.28 -1.04
N ILE A 162 5.29 -16.89 0.09
CA ILE A 162 3.85 -16.87 0.28
C ILE A 162 3.39 -15.85 -0.77
N GLU A 163 2.70 -16.33 -1.81
CA GLU A 163 2.08 -15.42 -2.77
C GLU A 163 1.14 -14.52 -1.96
N VAL A 164 1.60 -13.31 -1.65
CA VAL A 164 0.70 -12.24 -1.27
C VAL A 164 -0.07 -11.96 -2.55
N THR A 165 -1.26 -12.54 -2.64
CA THR A 165 -2.21 -12.24 -3.71
C THR A 165 -2.34 -10.73 -3.73
N GLY A 166 -1.84 -10.12 -4.82
CA GLY A 166 -1.73 -8.68 -4.92
C GLY A 166 -3.03 -8.01 -4.52
N ASN A 167 -2.94 -6.89 -3.82
CA ASN A 167 -4.03 -6.07 -3.32
C ASN A 167 -4.97 -5.63 -4.47
N ASN A 168 -5.76 -6.55 -4.99
CA ASN A 168 -6.86 -6.24 -5.88
C ASN A 168 -8.07 -5.90 -5.02
N VAL A 169 -8.05 -4.68 -4.47
CA VAL A 169 -9.22 -4.10 -3.83
C VAL A 169 -10.32 -4.06 -4.88
N SER A 170 -11.40 -4.79 -4.66
CA SER A 170 -12.46 -4.98 -5.65
C SER A 170 -13.65 -4.04 -5.42
N TYR A 171 -13.87 -3.63 -4.19
CA TYR A 171 -15.00 -2.78 -3.80
C TYR A 171 -14.61 -1.30 -3.75
N PHE A 172 -13.52 -0.97 -3.10
CA PHE A 172 -13.01 0.40 -3.05
C PHE A 172 -12.02 0.67 -4.18
N ALA A 173 -11.94 1.90 -4.65
CA ALA A 173 -10.87 2.32 -5.56
C ALA A 173 -9.50 2.20 -4.86
N LYS A 174 -8.41 2.14 -5.61
CA LYS A 174 -7.07 2.20 -5.00
C LYS A 174 -6.77 3.60 -4.48
N ALA A 175 -6.15 3.68 -3.30
CA ALA A 175 -5.60 4.94 -2.82
C ALA A 175 -4.50 5.45 -3.76
N GLN A 176 -4.37 6.76 -3.86
CA GLN A 176 -3.28 7.36 -4.62
C GLN A 176 -1.97 7.17 -3.87
N VAL A 177 -0.97 6.64 -4.58
CA VAL A 177 0.40 6.52 -4.05
C VAL A 177 1.06 7.90 -4.10
N THR A 178 1.61 8.33 -2.97
CA THR A 178 2.32 9.61 -2.82
C THR A 178 3.79 9.38 -2.45
N ASP A 179 4.50 10.42 -2.03
CA ASP A 179 5.93 10.35 -1.68
C ASP A 179 6.19 9.93 -0.22
N ASN A 180 5.15 9.86 0.60
CA ASN A 180 5.28 9.51 2.01
C ASN A 180 4.07 8.70 2.51
N ASN A 181 4.27 7.90 3.55
CA ASN A 181 3.21 7.06 4.10
C ASN A 181 3.45 6.72 5.57
N MET A 182 2.39 6.26 6.24
CA MET A 182 2.40 5.61 7.55
C MET A 182 1.97 4.16 7.38
N THR A 183 2.54 3.26 8.15
CA THR A 183 2.16 1.84 8.17
C THR A 183 1.28 1.56 9.38
N VAL A 184 0.09 1.02 9.15
CA VAL A 184 -0.81 0.56 10.22
C VAL A 184 -0.84 -0.96 10.20
N VAL A 185 -0.54 -1.58 11.33
CA VAL A 185 -0.50 -3.03 11.53
C VAL A 185 -1.69 -3.43 12.39
N ILE A 186 -2.44 -4.42 11.93
CA ILE A 186 -3.63 -4.95 12.61
C ILE A 186 -3.48 -6.47 12.70
N GLU A 187 -3.23 -6.98 13.90
CA GLU A 187 -3.21 -8.41 14.13
C GLU A 187 -4.62 -8.98 14.29
N ASP A 188 -4.80 -10.26 14.01
CA ASP A 188 -6.07 -10.96 14.24
C ASP A 188 -6.57 -10.79 15.68
N ALA A 189 -5.65 -10.78 16.65
CA ALA A 189 -5.96 -10.61 18.06
C ALA A 189 -6.54 -9.24 18.42
N ALA A 190 -6.39 -8.24 17.54
CA ALA A 190 -6.92 -6.89 17.76
C ALA A 190 -8.43 -6.79 17.48
N TRP A 191 -8.97 -7.69 16.64
CA TRP A 191 -10.36 -7.66 16.23
C TRP A 191 -11.30 -8.28 17.28
N ASP A 192 -12.42 -7.64 17.54
CA ASP A 192 -13.53 -8.21 18.28
C ASP A 192 -14.29 -9.28 17.47
N ILE A 193 -14.44 -9.04 16.17
CA ILE A 193 -14.98 -9.99 15.18
C ILE A 193 -14.03 -9.98 13.98
N LEU A 194 -13.43 -11.14 13.70
CA LEU A 194 -12.52 -11.27 12.55
C LEU A 194 -13.25 -11.02 11.24
N PRO A 195 -12.71 -10.17 10.35
CA PRO A 195 -13.18 -10.11 8.98
C PRO A 195 -13.03 -11.47 8.29
N THR A 196 -13.82 -11.72 7.26
CA THR A 196 -13.62 -12.93 6.42
C THR A 196 -12.41 -12.72 5.50
N GLU A 197 -11.76 -13.81 5.13
CA GLU A 197 -10.67 -13.78 4.15
C GLU A 197 -11.10 -13.05 2.88
N GLY A 198 -10.28 -12.12 2.40
CA GLY A 198 -10.57 -11.29 1.24
C GLY A 198 -11.41 -10.04 1.52
N SER A 199 -11.80 -9.77 2.78
CA SER A 199 -12.37 -8.48 3.17
C SER A 199 -11.39 -7.35 2.90
N GLU A 200 -11.92 -6.15 2.61
CA GLU A 200 -11.10 -4.97 2.34
C GLU A 200 -11.09 -4.03 3.55
N VAL A 201 -9.90 -3.73 4.07
CA VAL A 201 -9.67 -2.76 5.15
C VAL A 201 -9.21 -1.47 4.50
N VAL A 202 -9.90 -0.37 4.78
CA VAL A 202 -9.68 0.91 4.09
C VAL A 202 -9.53 2.05 5.09
N ALA A 203 -8.59 2.94 4.81
CA ALA A 203 -8.29 4.12 5.59
C ALA A 203 -8.78 5.38 4.87
N PHE A 204 -9.37 6.30 5.63
CA PHE A 204 -9.90 7.57 5.14
C PHE A 204 -9.34 8.74 5.94
N ASP A 205 -9.20 9.89 5.25
CA ASP A 205 -8.95 11.16 5.88
C ASP A 205 -10.24 11.74 6.50
N ARG A 206 -10.14 12.90 7.17
CA ARG A 206 -11.29 13.59 7.79
C ARG A 206 -12.31 14.11 6.76
N ASP A 207 -11.91 14.28 5.50
CA ASP A 207 -12.76 14.79 4.43
C ASP A 207 -13.48 13.64 3.71
N GLY A 208 -13.20 12.38 4.10
CA GLY A 208 -13.78 11.16 3.56
C GLY A 208 -13.08 10.67 2.30
N ASN A 209 -11.89 11.19 1.97
CA ASN A 209 -11.09 10.68 0.87
C ASN A 209 -10.34 9.41 1.32
N MET A 210 -10.29 8.42 0.45
CA MET A 210 -9.57 7.20 0.71
C MET A 210 -8.06 7.42 0.58
N VAL A 211 -7.33 7.12 1.64
CA VAL A 211 -5.88 7.35 1.74
C VAL A 211 -5.08 6.07 1.95
N GLY A 212 -5.73 4.93 2.03
CA GLY A 212 -5.06 3.64 2.16
C GLY A 212 -6.01 2.47 2.06
N SER A 213 -5.52 1.31 1.67
CA SER A 213 -6.30 0.08 1.63
C SER A 213 -5.41 -1.15 1.71
N ALA A 214 -5.97 -2.24 2.26
CA ALA A 214 -5.37 -3.57 2.26
C ALA A 214 -6.47 -4.64 2.19
N ILE A 215 -6.12 -5.82 1.68
CA ILE A 215 -6.94 -7.01 1.84
C ILE A 215 -6.63 -7.62 3.21
N TYR A 216 -7.68 -7.93 3.96
CA TYR A 216 -7.53 -8.68 5.20
C TYR A 216 -6.83 -10.01 4.93
N SER A 217 -5.78 -10.28 5.68
CA SER A 217 -5.06 -11.54 5.67
C SER A 217 -4.64 -11.92 7.10
N SER A 218 -4.82 -13.18 7.44
CA SER A 218 -4.38 -13.75 8.72
C SER A 218 -2.89 -14.12 8.64
N PRO A 219 -2.10 -13.96 9.70
CA PRO A 219 -2.47 -13.47 11.05
C PRO A 219 -2.38 -11.95 11.21
N VAL A 220 -1.98 -11.21 10.17
CA VAL A 220 -1.77 -9.77 10.23
C VAL A 220 -2.20 -9.09 8.93
N THR A 221 -2.91 -7.96 9.07
CA THR A 221 -3.24 -7.06 7.97
C THR A 221 -2.41 -5.79 8.08
N VAL A 222 -1.79 -5.38 6.99
CA VAL A 222 -0.94 -4.18 6.93
C VAL A 222 -1.55 -3.18 5.98
N VAL A 223 -1.97 -2.03 6.52
CA VAL A 223 -2.56 -0.92 5.75
C VAL A 223 -1.53 0.18 5.58
N THR A 224 -1.17 0.48 4.34
CA THR A 224 -0.38 1.65 4.00
C THR A 224 -1.29 2.86 3.88
N VAL A 225 -1.05 3.87 4.71
CA VAL A 225 -1.81 5.13 4.73
C VAL A 225 -0.94 6.22 4.11
N TRP A 226 -1.38 6.77 2.97
CA TRP A 226 -0.63 7.75 2.19
C TRP A 226 -0.80 9.16 2.72
N GLY A 227 0.30 9.90 2.79
CA GLY A 227 0.32 11.31 3.15
C GLY A 227 0.14 12.23 1.96
N ASP A 228 -0.12 13.49 2.25
CA ASP A 228 -0.25 14.55 1.24
C ASP A 228 1.11 14.85 0.58
N ASP A 229 1.12 14.91 -0.75
CA ASP A 229 2.32 15.19 -1.53
C ASP A 229 2.53 16.71 -1.64
N ALA A 230 3.58 17.21 -1.00
CA ALA A 230 3.91 18.63 -0.97
C ALA A 230 4.22 19.24 -2.36
N THR A 231 4.35 18.42 -3.42
CA THR A 231 4.59 18.90 -4.79
C THR A 231 3.29 19.06 -5.60
N THR A 232 2.13 18.67 -5.03
CA THR A 232 0.81 18.92 -5.62
C THR A 232 0.14 20.12 -4.99
N THR A 233 -0.81 20.74 -5.70
CA THR A 233 -1.57 21.90 -5.19
C THR A 233 -2.88 21.51 -4.49
N SER A 234 -3.33 20.29 -4.69
CA SER A 234 -4.53 19.72 -4.08
C SER A 234 -4.13 18.70 -3.02
N LYS A 235 -4.87 18.64 -1.92
CA LYS A 235 -4.72 17.59 -0.93
C LYS A 235 -5.02 16.23 -1.57
N ASP A 236 -4.02 15.34 -1.61
CA ASP A 236 -4.10 14.01 -2.20
C ASP A 236 -3.76 12.87 -1.21
N GLY A 237 -3.61 13.19 0.07
CA GLY A 237 -3.35 12.27 1.16
C GLY A 237 -3.55 12.89 2.54
N MET A 238 -3.01 12.25 3.57
CA MET A 238 -3.13 12.68 4.96
C MET A 238 -2.20 13.86 5.27
N LEU A 239 -2.72 14.86 5.96
CA LEU A 239 -1.88 15.88 6.56
C LEU A 239 -1.24 15.35 7.85
N VAL A 240 -0.03 15.83 8.17
CA VAL A 240 0.65 15.46 9.42
C VAL A 240 -0.24 15.81 10.62
N SER A 241 -0.38 14.86 11.55
CA SER A 241 -1.25 14.93 12.74
C SER A 241 -2.75 14.84 12.45
N GLU A 242 -3.17 14.64 11.24
CA GLU A 242 -4.57 14.34 10.92
C GLU A 242 -4.93 12.93 11.39
N SER A 243 -6.17 12.75 11.89
CA SER A 243 -6.63 11.43 12.34
C SER A 243 -7.14 10.59 11.17
N VAL A 244 -6.67 9.35 11.11
CA VAL A 244 -7.14 8.31 10.18
C VAL A 244 -8.43 7.70 10.73
N SER A 245 -9.42 7.50 9.87
CA SER A 245 -10.60 6.68 10.15
C SER A 245 -10.59 5.43 9.28
N PHE A 246 -11.25 4.37 9.73
CA PHE A 246 -11.19 3.07 9.07
C PHE A 246 -12.57 2.49 8.79
N LYS A 247 -12.65 1.74 7.69
CA LYS A 247 -13.80 0.90 7.35
C LYS A 247 -13.32 -0.48 6.93
N VAL A 248 -14.18 -1.47 7.13
CA VAL A 248 -14.00 -2.81 6.57
C VAL A 248 -15.19 -3.15 5.69
N TRP A 249 -14.91 -3.61 4.47
CA TRP A 249 -15.90 -4.21 3.60
C TRP A 249 -15.84 -5.72 3.73
N ASN A 250 -16.95 -6.33 4.10
CA ASN A 250 -17.07 -7.74 4.35
C ASN A 250 -18.39 -8.27 3.74
N ASN A 251 -18.30 -9.11 2.72
CA ASN A 251 -19.45 -9.77 2.10
C ASN A 251 -20.63 -8.83 1.74
N ASN A 252 -20.35 -7.74 1.04
CA ASN A 252 -21.30 -6.70 0.62
C ASN A 252 -21.77 -5.73 1.72
N GLU A 253 -21.21 -5.82 2.91
CA GLU A 253 -21.48 -4.88 4.00
C GLU A 253 -20.23 -4.04 4.28
N VAL A 254 -20.40 -2.74 4.45
CA VAL A 254 -19.34 -1.81 4.88
C VAL A 254 -19.63 -1.41 6.31
N SER A 255 -18.67 -1.65 7.21
CA SER A 255 -18.76 -1.28 8.61
C SER A 255 -17.62 -0.33 8.97
N ASP A 256 -17.95 0.72 9.74
CA ASP A 256 -16.94 1.54 10.38
C ASP A 256 -16.31 0.77 11.53
N PHE A 257 -15.01 0.95 11.74
CA PHE A 257 -14.38 0.49 12.96
C PHE A 257 -13.43 1.54 13.54
N THR A 258 -13.19 1.46 14.83
CA THR A 258 -12.24 2.31 15.52
C THR A 258 -11.18 1.46 16.22
N VAL A 259 -9.95 1.93 16.21
CA VAL A 259 -8.90 1.35 17.03
C VAL A 259 -8.99 1.97 18.41
N ALA A 260 -9.57 1.23 19.35
CA ALA A 260 -9.78 1.68 20.73
C ALA A 260 -8.47 1.75 21.52
N LYS A 261 -7.49 0.89 21.20
CA LYS A 261 -6.16 0.89 21.82
C LYS A 261 -5.09 0.58 20.79
N TRP A 262 -3.95 1.23 20.96
CA TRP A 262 -2.73 1.03 20.19
C TRP A 262 -1.65 0.41 21.08
N ILE A 263 -0.85 -0.52 20.56
CA ILE A 263 0.40 -1.03 21.15
C ILE A 263 1.48 0.04 20.96
N GLU A 264 1.58 0.54 19.73
CA GLU A 264 2.51 1.58 19.31
C GLU A 264 1.80 2.58 18.39
N GLY A 265 2.22 3.84 18.41
CA GLY A 265 1.64 4.89 17.58
C GLY A 265 0.23 5.32 18.00
N SER A 266 -0.56 5.75 17.04
CA SER A 266 -1.93 6.25 17.23
C SER A 266 -2.66 6.33 15.88
N SER A 267 -3.92 6.81 15.88
CA SER A 267 -4.64 7.18 14.65
C SER A 267 -4.11 8.44 13.98
N SER A 268 -3.19 9.18 14.61
CA SER A 268 -2.64 10.42 14.05
C SER A 268 -1.57 10.11 13.01
N TYR A 269 -1.77 10.61 11.79
CA TYR A 269 -0.83 10.41 10.69
C TYR A 269 0.54 11.05 10.99
N GLN A 270 1.59 10.30 10.77
CA GLN A 270 2.98 10.75 10.82
C GLN A 270 3.74 10.15 9.64
N VAL A 271 4.55 10.97 8.98
CA VAL A 271 5.43 10.50 7.91
C VAL A 271 6.36 9.41 8.45
N ASP A 272 6.41 8.28 7.75
CA ASP A 272 7.18 7.09 8.15
C ASP A 272 6.80 6.53 9.53
N GLY A 273 5.60 6.89 10.03
CA GLY A 273 5.04 6.36 11.26
C GLY A 273 4.71 4.88 11.15
N ILE A 274 4.77 4.19 12.29
CA ILE A 274 4.28 2.82 12.46
C ILE A 274 3.26 2.89 13.58
N SER A 275 2.05 2.37 13.34
CA SER A 275 1.01 2.28 14.35
C SER A 275 0.48 0.86 14.40
N ILE A 276 0.46 0.26 15.60
CA ILE A 276 0.08 -1.14 15.83
C ILE A 276 -1.18 -1.17 16.65
N ALA A 277 -2.28 -1.67 16.07
CA ALA A 277 -3.56 -1.78 16.74
C ALA A 277 -3.55 -2.91 17.79
N SER A 278 -4.08 -2.64 18.98
CA SER A 278 -4.23 -3.62 20.06
C SER A 278 -5.69 -4.04 20.25
N THR A 279 -6.63 -3.12 20.03
CA THR A 279 -8.05 -3.42 20.20
C THR A 279 -8.85 -2.63 19.17
N ILE A 280 -9.67 -3.33 18.43
CA ILE A 280 -10.61 -2.77 17.45
C ILE A 280 -12.04 -2.96 17.98
N GLU A 281 -12.83 -1.91 17.85
CA GLU A 281 -14.27 -1.96 18.05
C GLU A 281 -14.95 -1.72 16.70
N THR A 282 -15.63 -2.75 16.19
CA THR A 282 -16.47 -2.60 15.02
C THR A 282 -17.76 -1.91 15.42
N ASN A 283 -17.94 -0.71 14.90
CA ASN A 283 -19.24 -0.05 14.98
C ASN A 283 -20.17 -0.76 13.99
N ASN A 284 -20.80 -1.84 14.45
CA ASN A 284 -22.02 -2.33 13.80
C ASN A 284 -23.06 -1.21 13.96
N VAL A 285 -22.95 -0.16 13.17
CA VAL A 285 -24.17 0.46 12.72
C VAL A 285 -24.84 -0.64 11.94
N ILE A 286 -25.69 -1.43 12.61
CA ILE A 286 -26.89 -1.91 11.97
C ILE A 286 -27.53 -0.60 11.48
N THR A 287 -27.11 -0.13 10.30
CA THR A 287 -28.08 0.44 9.42
C THR A 287 -29.01 -0.77 9.23
N GLU A 288 -29.99 -0.96 10.13
CA GLU A 288 -31.26 -1.29 9.58
C GLU A 288 -31.33 -0.35 8.39
N LEU A 289 -31.03 -0.91 7.21
CA LEU A 289 -31.75 -0.46 6.05
C LEU A 289 -33.15 -0.53 6.58
N ASN A 290 -33.66 0.61 7.10
CA ASN A 290 -35.04 0.91 7.00
C ASN A 290 -35.26 0.58 5.55
N ALA A 291 -35.72 -0.65 5.32
CA ALA A 291 -36.45 -0.97 4.14
C ALA A 291 -37.48 0.16 4.16
N SER A 292 -37.09 1.30 3.59
CA SER A 292 -38.03 2.37 3.30
C SER A 292 -39.11 1.53 2.69
N GLU A 293 -40.32 1.55 3.28
CA GLU A 293 -41.40 0.70 2.83
C GLU A 293 -41.50 0.98 1.35
N ARG A 294 -40.80 0.13 0.56
CA ARG A 294 -40.79 0.26 -0.89
C ARG A 294 -42.23 0.19 -1.29
N VAL A 295 -42.78 1.24 -1.79
CA VAL A 295 -44.17 1.27 -2.23
C VAL A 295 -44.22 0.59 -3.58
N LEU A 296 -44.97 -0.50 -3.66
CA LEU A 296 -45.25 -1.16 -4.93
C LEU A 296 -46.00 -0.20 -5.86
N VAL A 297 -45.33 0.23 -6.92
CA VAL A 297 -45.90 1.17 -7.90
C VAL A 297 -46.76 0.46 -8.93
N LYS A 298 -46.26 -0.67 -9.43
CA LYS A 298 -46.98 -1.50 -10.43
C LYS A 298 -46.42 -2.89 -10.54
N VAL A 299 -47.22 -3.80 -11.11
CA VAL A 299 -46.80 -5.15 -11.50
C VAL A 299 -46.77 -5.22 -13.03
N ILE A 300 -45.70 -5.77 -13.59
CA ILE A 300 -45.55 -5.92 -15.04
C ILE A 300 -45.30 -7.40 -15.40
N ASN A 301 -45.65 -7.78 -16.62
CA ASN A 301 -45.29 -9.07 -17.20
C ASN A 301 -43.93 -9.05 -17.90
N VAL A 302 -43.49 -10.17 -18.44
CA VAL A 302 -42.19 -10.30 -19.17
C VAL A 302 -42.08 -9.43 -20.42
N LEU A 303 -43.20 -8.85 -20.90
CA LEU A 303 -43.24 -7.90 -22.01
C LEU A 303 -43.24 -6.43 -21.55
N GLY A 304 -43.15 -6.18 -20.24
CA GLY A 304 -43.16 -4.85 -19.64
C GLY A 304 -44.57 -4.20 -19.57
N GLN A 305 -45.63 -4.96 -19.84
CA GLN A 305 -46.99 -4.47 -19.76
C GLN A 305 -47.52 -4.58 -18.32
N GLU A 306 -48.19 -3.52 -17.87
CA GLU A 306 -48.82 -3.49 -16.54
C GLU A 306 -49.93 -4.52 -16.42
N VAL A 307 -49.95 -5.23 -15.30
CA VAL A 307 -50.89 -6.32 -15.02
C VAL A 307 -51.64 -6.00 -13.74
N ASN A 308 -52.98 -6.00 -13.84
CA ASN A 308 -53.82 -5.96 -12.64
C ASN A 308 -54.00 -7.39 -12.10
N LEU A 309 -53.52 -7.60 -10.88
CA LEU A 309 -53.54 -8.93 -10.24
C LEU A 309 -54.93 -9.44 -9.93
N ASP A 310 -55.95 -8.60 -9.96
CA ASP A 310 -57.33 -8.99 -9.66
C ASP A 310 -58.09 -9.56 -10.87
N ASP A 311 -57.54 -9.40 -12.08
CA ASP A 311 -58.29 -9.64 -13.30
C ASP A 311 -58.16 -11.06 -13.92
N GLN A 312 -57.24 -11.95 -13.47
CA GLN A 312 -57.09 -13.30 -14.06
C GLN A 312 -56.30 -14.29 -13.17
N PRO A 313 -56.48 -15.63 -13.36
CA PRO A 313 -55.63 -16.63 -12.72
C PRO A 313 -54.28 -16.76 -13.47
N PHE A 314 -53.28 -15.99 -13.06
CA PHE A 314 -51.93 -16.01 -13.63
C PHE A 314 -51.05 -17.17 -13.08
N LYS A 315 -51.65 -18.34 -12.80
CA LYS A 315 -50.91 -19.44 -12.18
C LYS A 315 -49.75 -19.93 -13.05
N GLY A 316 -48.51 -19.84 -12.50
CA GLY A 316 -47.27 -20.24 -13.20
C GLY A 316 -46.70 -19.16 -14.11
N THR A 317 -47.22 -17.92 -14.05
CA THR A 317 -46.70 -16.79 -14.85
C THR A 317 -45.64 -16.02 -14.07
N VAL A 318 -44.52 -15.69 -14.75
CA VAL A 318 -43.48 -14.82 -14.21
C VAL A 318 -43.93 -13.37 -14.31
N LEU A 319 -43.92 -12.67 -13.18
CA LEU A 319 -44.29 -11.27 -13.04
C LEU A 319 -43.20 -10.52 -12.31
N PHE A 320 -43.21 -9.20 -12.41
CA PHE A 320 -42.23 -8.32 -11.78
C PHE A 320 -42.92 -7.20 -11.00
N ASN A 321 -42.67 -7.11 -9.72
CA ASN A 321 -43.01 -5.93 -8.90
C ASN A 321 -42.02 -4.80 -9.22
N VAL A 322 -42.55 -3.63 -9.51
CA VAL A 322 -41.75 -2.41 -9.71
C VAL A 322 -42.06 -1.44 -8.57
N TYR A 323 -41.04 -1.05 -7.83
CA TYR A 323 -41.17 -0.20 -6.66
C TYR A 323 -40.82 1.27 -6.98
N ASP A 324 -41.17 2.18 -6.07
CA ASP A 324 -40.98 3.64 -6.19
C ASP A 324 -39.49 4.06 -6.20
N ASP A 325 -38.61 3.22 -5.67
CA ASP A 325 -37.15 3.39 -5.72
C ASP A 325 -36.51 2.92 -7.04
N GLY A 326 -37.33 2.42 -7.99
CA GLY A 326 -36.91 1.88 -9.28
C GLY A 326 -36.42 0.42 -9.22
N SER A 327 -36.41 -0.20 -8.05
CA SER A 327 -36.04 -1.62 -7.92
C SER A 327 -37.15 -2.52 -8.51
N VAL A 328 -36.74 -3.70 -8.99
CA VAL A 328 -37.64 -4.67 -9.61
C VAL A 328 -37.42 -6.05 -8.96
N GLU A 329 -38.48 -6.67 -8.51
CA GLU A 329 -38.47 -7.98 -7.89
C GLU A 329 -39.29 -8.98 -8.72
N GLN A 330 -38.66 -10.09 -9.11
CA GLN A 330 -39.33 -11.14 -9.87
C GLN A 330 -40.09 -12.11 -8.92
N PHE A 331 -41.32 -12.47 -9.29
CA PHE A 331 -42.07 -13.51 -8.61
C PHE A 331 -42.86 -14.35 -9.59
N VAL A 332 -43.29 -15.54 -9.15
CA VAL A 332 -44.15 -16.46 -9.92
C VAL A 332 -45.47 -16.58 -9.19
N ARG A 333 -46.56 -16.35 -9.91
CA ARG A 333 -47.90 -16.46 -9.35
C ARG A 333 -48.61 -17.78 -9.78
#